data_39e81c7f35d4195f2f4ab647c95443bd
#
_entry.id   39e81c7f35d4195f2f4ab647c95443bd
#
_cell.length_a   1.000
_cell.length_b   1.000
_cell.length_c   1.000
_cell.angle_alpha   90.00
_cell.angle_beta   90.00
_cell.angle_gamma   90.00
#
_symmetry.space_group_name_H-M   'P 1'
#
loop_
_entity.id
_entity.type
_entity.pdbx_description
1 polymer ?
#
loop_
_entity_poly.entity_id
_entity_poly.type
_entity_poly.pdbx_seq_one_letter_code
_entity_poly.pdbx_strand_id
1 'polypeptide(L)'
;MFVRLLLLWKSVGRASIFFFKPATDNRGGILLAWRNDVWLVTNPLIRSYSLTAKVTLLHKNETWWWTSVYGPQGDQEKLMFLDEMQLIRSSCLDAWVVWGDFNLIYQAADKNNRRLNRRLMNSFRDFLGEVELQELHLKGRLFTWSNERDNPTLERLDRVFASEEWFSAFPDHELSALASECSDHAPLLLRIDSVLPHCKRFRFENFWPKCGGYLQVVQEAWNSPLPWWPSEVDAFQVP
;
A
#
# COMPACT_ATOMS: atom_id res chain seq x y z
N MET A 1 -20.16 0.97 1.65
CA MET A 1 -19.45 2.24 1.94
C MET A 1 -18.03 1.89 2.29
N PHE A 2 -17.12 1.93 1.31
CA PHE A 2 -15.73 1.52 1.53
C PHE A 2 -14.91 2.76 1.91
N VAL A 3 -14.37 2.75 3.11
CA VAL A 3 -13.32 3.69 3.54
C VAL A 3 -12.01 2.97 3.29
N ARG A 4 -11.17 3.46 2.38
CA ARG A 4 -9.81 2.92 2.22
C ARG A 4 -8.95 3.41 3.36
N LEU A 5 -8.60 2.47 4.23
CA LEU A 5 -7.73 2.70 5.37
C LEU A 5 -6.28 2.63 4.91
N LEU A 6 -5.58 3.75 4.96
CA LEU A 6 -4.14 3.78 4.80
C LEU A 6 -3.50 3.77 6.19
N LEU A 7 -2.96 2.63 6.57
CA LEU A 7 -2.24 2.48 7.83
C LEU A 7 -0.74 2.56 7.55
N LEU A 8 -0.09 3.58 8.08
CA LEU A 8 1.36 3.59 8.27
C LEU A 8 1.66 2.66 9.47
N TRP A 9 1.87 1.37 9.18
CA TRP A 9 1.79 0.29 10.15
C TRP A 9 3.11 -0.03 10.87
N LYS A 10 3.07 -0.02 12.20
CA LYS A 10 3.57 -1.07 13.09
C LYS A 10 2.59 -1.16 14.26
N SER A 11 1.82 -2.26 14.32
CA SER A 11 0.81 -2.61 15.34
C SER A 11 -0.47 -1.75 15.43
N VAL A 12 -1.60 -2.34 15.14
CA VAL A 12 -2.98 -1.80 15.09
C VAL A 12 -3.57 -1.47 16.47
N GLY A 13 -2.80 -1.33 17.50
CA GLY A 13 -3.35 -1.15 18.84
C GLY A 13 -3.68 0.29 19.26
N ARG A 14 -3.11 1.32 18.63
CA ARG A 14 -3.25 2.73 19.06
C ARG A 14 -3.02 3.73 17.93
N ALA A 15 -3.78 3.71 16.84
CA ALA A 15 -3.89 4.89 15.98
C ALA A 15 -4.72 5.92 16.74
N SER A 16 -4.08 6.98 17.23
CA SER A 16 -4.74 7.98 18.07
C SER A 16 -5.15 9.23 17.31
N ILE A 17 -4.63 9.41 16.07
CA ILE A 17 -4.85 10.62 15.28
C ILE A 17 -5.10 10.23 13.82
N PHE A 18 -6.00 10.94 13.16
CA PHE A 18 -6.33 10.72 11.76
C PHE A 18 -6.80 12.00 11.08
N PHE A 19 -6.59 12.06 9.76
CA PHE A 19 -7.31 12.93 8.84
C PHE A 19 -8.25 12.10 7.98
N PHE A 20 -9.38 12.66 7.61
CA PHE A 20 -10.28 11.97 6.69
C PHE A 20 -10.92 12.93 5.69
N LYS A 21 -11.14 12.40 4.50
CA LYS A 21 -12.00 12.97 3.48
C LYS A 21 -13.30 12.15 3.49
N PRO A 22 -14.46 12.74 3.78
CA PRO A 22 -15.72 11.98 3.80
C PRO A 22 -16.05 11.44 2.40
N ALA A 23 -16.80 10.35 2.37
CA ALA A 23 -17.44 9.87 1.16
C ALA A 23 -18.47 10.91 0.67
N THR A 24 -18.53 11.13 -0.63
CA THR A 24 -19.49 12.07 -1.25
C THR A 24 -20.22 11.32 -2.36
N ASP A 25 -21.53 11.29 -2.31
CA ASP A 25 -22.40 10.54 -3.25
C ASP A 25 -22.00 9.06 -3.36
N ASN A 26 -21.65 8.60 -4.56
CA ASN A 26 -21.18 7.24 -4.84
C ASN A 26 -19.67 7.06 -4.70
N ARG A 27 -18.93 8.07 -4.22
CA ARG A 27 -17.47 8.03 -4.05
C ARG A 27 -17.12 7.63 -2.64
N GLY A 28 -16.19 6.68 -2.48
CA GLY A 28 -15.64 6.31 -1.19
C GLY A 28 -14.84 7.45 -0.54
N GLY A 29 -14.72 7.41 0.80
CA GLY A 29 -13.88 8.33 1.55
C GLY A 29 -12.40 7.90 1.55
N ILE A 30 -11.53 8.80 2.03
CA ILE A 30 -10.11 8.54 2.28
C ILE A 30 -9.88 8.75 3.77
N LEU A 31 -9.22 7.78 4.42
CA LEU A 31 -8.78 7.89 5.81
C LEU A 31 -7.26 7.74 5.86
N LEU A 32 -6.58 8.73 6.39
CA LEU A 32 -5.17 8.69 6.74
C LEU A 32 -5.05 8.64 8.25
N ALA A 33 -4.61 7.51 8.80
CA ALA A 33 -4.41 7.30 10.23
C ALA A 33 -2.96 6.94 10.53
N TRP A 34 -2.42 7.43 11.64
CA TRP A 34 -1.02 7.20 12.00
C TRP A 34 -0.80 7.10 13.51
N ARG A 35 0.37 6.61 13.87
CA ARG A 35 0.89 6.65 15.25
C ARG A 35 1.71 7.92 15.43
N ASN A 36 1.34 8.74 16.42
CA ASN A 36 1.99 10.01 16.71
C ASN A 36 3.37 9.88 17.39
N ASP A 37 3.70 8.70 17.91
CA ASP A 37 5.02 8.37 18.44
C ASP A 37 6.05 8.00 17.35
N VAL A 38 5.58 7.76 16.13
CA VAL A 38 6.41 7.40 14.96
C VAL A 38 6.38 8.50 13.91
N TRP A 39 5.20 9.11 13.71
CA TRP A 39 4.94 10.02 12.62
C TRP A 39 4.38 11.36 13.11
N LEU A 40 4.91 12.45 12.57
CA LEU A 40 4.28 13.76 12.63
C LEU A 40 3.62 14.03 11.28
N VAL A 41 2.31 14.28 11.27
CA VAL A 41 1.56 14.58 10.05
C VAL A 41 0.91 15.95 10.21
N THR A 42 1.20 16.85 9.26
CA THR A 42 0.80 18.25 9.30
C THR A 42 0.27 18.73 7.96
N ASN A 43 -0.27 19.93 7.90
CA ASN A 43 -0.70 20.62 6.68
C ASN A 43 -1.65 19.80 5.80
N PRO A 44 -2.78 19.29 6.34
CA PRO A 44 -3.72 18.52 5.54
C PRO A 44 -4.37 19.41 4.46
N LEU A 45 -4.35 18.93 3.22
CA LEU A 45 -5.04 19.51 2.07
C LEU A 45 -6.03 18.46 1.55
N ILE A 46 -7.32 18.73 1.69
CA ILE A 46 -8.40 17.87 1.23
C ILE A 46 -8.96 18.44 -0.07
N ARG A 47 -8.99 17.61 -1.13
CA ARG A 47 -9.54 17.97 -2.44
C ARG A 47 -10.60 16.96 -2.90
N SER A 48 -11.03 17.06 -4.15
CA SER A 48 -12.13 16.23 -4.68
C SER A 48 -11.80 14.74 -4.69
N TYR A 49 -10.55 14.38 -4.99
CA TYR A 49 -10.11 12.99 -5.18
C TYR A 49 -8.97 12.58 -4.26
N SER A 50 -8.48 13.51 -3.44
CA SER A 50 -7.26 13.30 -2.67
C SER A 50 -7.30 13.89 -1.27
N LEU A 51 -6.41 13.37 -0.43
CA LEU A 51 -6.00 13.90 0.86
C LEU A 51 -4.47 13.94 0.87
N THR A 52 -3.92 15.14 0.93
CA THR A 52 -2.47 15.38 0.97
C THR A 52 -2.07 15.90 2.34
N ALA A 53 -0.92 15.48 2.86
CA ALA A 53 -0.36 15.98 4.10
C ALA A 53 1.18 15.92 4.06
N LYS A 54 1.83 16.78 4.84
CA LYS A 54 3.28 16.69 5.07
C LYS A 54 3.54 15.68 6.19
N VAL A 55 4.38 14.69 5.92
CA VAL A 55 4.67 13.57 6.81
C VAL A 55 6.13 13.62 7.21
N THR A 56 6.42 13.50 8.51
CA THR A 56 7.77 13.41 9.04
C THR A 56 7.94 12.11 9.82
N LEU A 57 8.95 11.31 9.46
CA LEU A 57 9.37 10.13 10.21
C LEU A 57 10.27 10.55 11.36
N LEU A 58 9.76 10.53 12.59
CA LEU A 58 10.38 11.19 13.75
C LEU A 58 11.79 10.69 14.08
N HIS A 59 12.02 9.37 13.99
CA HIS A 59 13.32 8.80 14.36
C HIS A 59 14.43 9.05 13.33
N LYS A 60 14.09 9.42 12.08
CA LYS A 60 15.03 9.78 11.01
C LYS A 60 15.04 11.26 10.71
N ASN A 61 14.04 12.00 11.17
CA ASN A 61 13.77 13.39 10.82
C ASN A 61 13.61 13.60 9.30
N GLU A 62 13.21 12.55 8.57
CA GLU A 62 12.94 12.61 7.14
C GLU A 62 11.52 13.09 6.90
N THR A 63 11.35 14.03 5.97
CA THR A 63 10.07 14.67 5.69
C THR A 63 9.76 14.64 4.21
N TRP A 64 8.50 14.33 3.86
CA TRP A 64 8.00 14.33 2.48
C TRP A 64 6.51 14.65 2.43
N TRP A 65 5.99 14.91 1.24
CA TRP A 65 4.56 15.02 0.98
C TRP A 65 3.96 13.65 0.69
N TRP A 66 2.83 13.40 1.30
CA TRP A 66 2.04 12.18 1.12
C TRP A 66 0.67 12.55 0.59
N THR A 67 0.28 11.98 -0.55
CA THR A 67 -1.05 12.15 -1.12
C THR A 67 -1.73 10.80 -1.22
N SER A 68 -2.83 10.64 -0.49
CA SER A 68 -3.74 9.49 -0.63
C SER A 68 -4.80 9.82 -1.68
N VAL A 69 -5.03 8.92 -2.64
CA VAL A 69 -5.96 9.11 -3.73
C VAL A 69 -7.06 8.07 -3.79
N TYR A 70 -8.23 8.49 -4.25
CA TYR A 70 -9.31 7.63 -4.69
C TYR A 70 -9.85 8.19 -6.00
N GLY A 71 -9.35 7.65 -7.11
CA GLY A 71 -9.68 8.06 -8.47
C GLY A 71 -11.15 7.78 -8.82
N PRO A 72 -11.77 8.62 -9.65
CA PRO A 72 -13.15 8.47 -10.07
C PRO A 72 -13.33 7.35 -11.10
N GLN A 73 -14.59 6.92 -11.32
CA GLN A 73 -14.95 5.89 -12.30
C GLN A 73 -15.16 6.49 -13.69
N GLY A 74 -15.76 7.70 -13.80
CA GLY A 74 -16.13 8.33 -15.06
C GLY A 74 -14.94 8.87 -15.83
N ASP A 75 -14.98 8.77 -17.15
CA ASP A 75 -13.85 9.14 -18.02
C ASP A 75 -13.51 10.64 -17.94
N GLN A 76 -14.52 11.52 -17.83
CA GLN A 76 -14.28 12.94 -17.71
C GLN A 76 -13.70 13.33 -16.35
N GLU A 77 -14.23 12.71 -15.29
CA GLU A 77 -13.72 12.93 -13.93
C GLU A 77 -12.29 12.41 -13.77
N LYS A 78 -11.89 11.36 -14.50
CA LYS A 78 -10.51 10.87 -14.52
C LYS A 78 -9.53 11.92 -15.03
N LEU A 79 -9.91 12.70 -16.02
CA LEU A 79 -9.09 13.83 -16.50
C LEU A 79 -9.00 14.93 -15.44
N MET A 80 -10.13 15.32 -14.83
CA MET A 80 -10.15 16.29 -13.74
C MET A 80 -9.33 15.82 -12.53
N PHE A 81 -9.28 14.52 -12.26
CA PHE A 81 -8.43 13.95 -11.24
C PHE A 81 -6.94 14.12 -11.55
N LEU A 82 -6.51 13.92 -12.81
CA LEU A 82 -5.12 14.15 -13.21
C LEU A 82 -4.78 15.65 -13.11
N ASP A 83 -5.67 16.55 -13.51
CA ASP A 83 -5.50 17.99 -13.33
C ASP A 83 -5.34 18.37 -11.85
N GLU A 84 -6.15 17.76 -10.96
CA GLU A 84 -6.01 17.95 -9.50
C GLU A 84 -4.63 17.52 -8.99
N MET A 85 -4.10 16.40 -9.50
CA MET A 85 -2.77 15.90 -9.10
C MET A 85 -1.64 16.84 -9.59
N GLN A 86 -1.74 17.41 -10.77
CA GLN A 86 -0.79 18.43 -11.26
C GLN A 86 -0.78 19.67 -10.36
N LEU A 87 -1.97 20.14 -9.95
CA LEU A 87 -2.09 21.26 -9.01
C LEU A 87 -1.48 20.95 -7.64
N ILE A 88 -1.59 19.70 -7.17
CA ILE A 88 -0.94 19.28 -5.91
C ILE A 88 0.58 19.27 -6.08
N ARG A 89 1.11 18.73 -7.19
CA ARG A 89 2.55 18.73 -7.46
C ARG A 89 3.15 20.14 -7.40
N SER A 90 2.47 21.12 -7.95
CA SER A 90 2.96 22.52 -7.91
C SER A 90 3.09 23.08 -6.48
N SER A 91 2.39 22.50 -5.51
CA SER A 91 2.45 22.85 -4.08
C SER A 91 3.37 21.96 -3.26
N CYS A 92 3.76 20.78 -3.80
CA CYS A 92 4.58 19.76 -3.14
C CYS A 92 5.94 19.67 -3.86
N LEU A 93 6.80 20.66 -3.67
CA LEU A 93 8.08 20.78 -4.39
C LEU A 93 9.18 19.84 -3.87
N ASP A 94 9.04 19.34 -2.65
CA ASP A 94 9.95 18.36 -2.04
C ASP A 94 9.62 16.92 -2.47
N ALA A 95 10.27 15.94 -1.82
CA ALA A 95 9.96 14.53 -1.96
C ALA A 95 8.44 14.28 -1.84
N TRP A 96 7.88 13.53 -2.78
CA TRP A 96 6.44 13.32 -2.86
C TRP A 96 6.10 11.86 -3.13
N VAL A 97 5.10 11.34 -2.40
CA VAL A 97 4.52 10.01 -2.60
C VAL A 97 3.03 10.14 -2.86
N VAL A 98 2.55 9.48 -3.90
CA VAL A 98 1.12 9.36 -4.22
C VAL A 98 0.70 7.91 -4.14
N TRP A 99 -0.29 7.62 -3.32
CA TRP A 99 -0.73 6.27 -3.00
C TRP A 99 -2.25 6.13 -3.09
N GLY A 100 -2.73 5.07 -3.68
CA GLY A 100 -4.14 4.69 -3.59
C GLY A 100 -4.67 4.04 -4.85
N ASP A 101 -6.00 4.07 -4.98
CA ASP A 101 -6.71 3.62 -6.15
C ASP A 101 -6.81 4.76 -7.16
N PHE A 102 -6.11 4.61 -8.25
CA PHE A 102 -6.16 5.60 -9.33
C PHE A 102 -7.36 5.40 -10.26
N ASN A 103 -8.00 4.22 -10.24
CA ASN A 103 -9.01 3.82 -11.24
C ASN A 103 -8.55 4.02 -12.69
N LEU A 104 -7.24 4.04 -12.90
CA LEU A 104 -6.56 4.23 -14.18
C LEU A 104 -5.46 3.18 -14.36
N ILE A 105 -5.29 2.76 -15.61
CA ILE A 105 -4.13 1.99 -16.06
C ILE A 105 -3.33 2.85 -17.04
N TYR A 106 -2.00 2.67 -17.10
CA TYR A 106 -1.16 3.42 -18.03
C TYR A 106 -0.45 2.53 -19.07
N GLN A 107 -0.57 1.21 -18.95
CA GLN A 107 -0.04 0.24 -19.90
C GLN A 107 -1.00 -0.96 -20.09
N ALA A 108 -0.89 -1.66 -21.22
CA ALA A 108 -1.78 -2.77 -21.53
C ALA A 108 -1.60 -3.97 -20.57
N ALA A 109 -0.40 -4.14 -20.02
CA ALA A 109 -0.09 -5.20 -19.05
C ALA A 109 -0.81 -5.02 -17.70
N ASP A 110 -1.34 -3.84 -17.42
CA ASP A 110 -2.11 -3.55 -16.21
C ASP A 110 -3.52 -4.17 -16.21
N LYS A 111 -3.92 -4.81 -17.30
CA LYS A 111 -5.22 -5.44 -17.46
C LYS A 111 -5.09 -6.79 -18.13
N ASN A 112 -5.83 -7.80 -17.66
CA ASN A 112 -5.77 -9.16 -18.21
C ASN A 112 -6.52 -9.36 -19.54
N ASN A 113 -7.17 -8.31 -20.08
CA ASN A 113 -7.88 -8.38 -21.34
C ASN A 113 -7.60 -7.18 -22.25
N ARG A 114 -8.06 -7.26 -23.53
CA ARG A 114 -7.77 -6.26 -24.56
C ARG A 114 -8.74 -5.06 -24.60
N ARG A 115 -9.65 -4.94 -23.64
CA ARG A 115 -10.61 -3.80 -23.58
C ARG A 115 -9.94 -2.60 -22.92
N LEU A 116 -9.17 -1.83 -23.68
CA LEU A 116 -8.32 -0.75 -23.20
C LEU A 116 -8.87 0.61 -23.65
N ASN A 117 -8.98 1.55 -22.71
CA ASN A 117 -9.20 2.97 -23.04
C ASN A 117 -7.83 3.64 -23.28
N ARG A 118 -7.37 3.60 -24.53
CA ARG A 118 -6.03 4.11 -24.90
C ARG A 118 -5.87 5.61 -24.65
N ARG A 119 -6.95 6.39 -24.76
CA ARG A 119 -6.92 7.82 -24.48
C ARG A 119 -6.56 8.09 -23.02
N LEU A 120 -7.29 7.49 -22.10
CA LEU A 120 -7.01 7.64 -20.66
C LEU A 120 -5.66 7.05 -20.26
N MET A 121 -5.25 5.94 -20.88
CA MET A 121 -3.92 5.38 -20.65
C MET A 121 -2.81 6.35 -21.03
N ASN A 122 -2.94 7.00 -22.17
CA ASN A 122 -1.96 8.00 -22.63
C ASN A 122 -1.99 9.23 -21.70
N SER A 123 -3.17 9.80 -21.40
CA SER A 123 -3.28 10.92 -20.46
C SER A 123 -2.66 10.63 -19.11
N PHE A 124 -2.81 9.39 -18.58
CA PHE A 124 -2.20 9.03 -17.32
C PHE A 124 -0.67 8.90 -17.44
N ARG A 125 -0.17 8.35 -18.54
CA ARG A 125 1.27 8.27 -18.80
C ARG A 125 1.90 9.65 -18.97
N ASP A 126 1.25 10.53 -19.73
CA ASP A 126 1.70 11.90 -19.95
C ASP A 126 1.77 12.66 -18.62
N PHE A 127 0.72 12.56 -17.79
CA PHE A 127 0.70 13.10 -16.44
C PHE A 127 1.90 12.60 -15.59
N LEU A 128 2.15 11.29 -15.54
CA LEU A 128 3.27 10.74 -14.76
C LEU A 128 4.63 11.29 -15.21
N GLY A 129 4.80 11.49 -16.54
CA GLY A 129 5.99 12.11 -17.10
C GLY A 129 6.11 13.60 -16.75
N GLU A 130 5.01 14.35 -16.79
CA GLU A 130 4.98 15.80 -16.48
C GLU A 130 5.28 16.10 -15.01
N VAL A 131 4.79 15.26 -14.09
CA VAL A 131 5.02 15.41 -12.64
C VAL A 131 6.25 14.67 -12.13
N GLU A 132 6.98 13.98 -13.02
CA GLU A 132 8.21 13.24 -12.73
C GLU A 132 8.03 12.19 -11.62
N LEU A 133 6.93 11.44 -11.69
CA LEU A 133 6.64 10.36 -10.76
C LEU A 133 6.98 9.00 -11.37
N GLN A 134 7.66 8.17 -10.58
CA GLN A 134 7.99 6.79 -10.93
C GLN A 134 7.18 5.82 -10.06
N GLU A 135 6.73 4.71 -10.65
CA GLU A 135 6.00 3.68 -9.91
C GLU A 135 6.93 2.83 -9.07
N LEU A 136 6.56 2.60 -7.80
CA LEU A 136 7.21 1.62 -6.95
C LEU A 136 6.88 0.21 -7.44
N HIS A 137 7.91 -0.64 -7.53
CA HIS A 137 7.73 -2.03 -7.96
C HIS A 137 6.88 -2.82 -6.96
N LEU A 138 5.74 -3.33 -7.40
CA LEU A 138 4.86 -4.16 -6.57
C LEU A 138 5.33 -5.62 -6.57
N LYS A 139 5.66 -6.16 -5.40
CA LYS A 139 6.01 -7.58 -5.22
C LYS A 139 4.76 -8.43 -4.96
N GLY A 140 4.76 -9.65 -5.50
CA GLY A 140 3.81 -10.69 -5.18
C GLY A 140 2.55 -10.76 -6.05
N ARG A 141 2.14 -9.68 -6.72
CA ARG A 141 0.97 -9.65 -7.61
C ARG A 141 1.19 -8.75 -8.82
N LEU A 142 0.55 -9.10 -9.94
CA LEU A 142 0.48 -8.23 -11.12
C LEU A 142 -0.73 -7.28 -11.04
N PHE A 143 -1.85 -7.76 -10.54
CA PHE A 143 -3.12 -7.03 -10.46
C PHE A 143 -3.53 -6.79 -9.02
N THR A 144 -4.18 -5.66 -8.76
CA THR A 144 -4.63 -5.26 -7.42
C THR A 144 -6.14 -5.28 -7.25
N TRP A 145 -6.90 -5.41 -8.34
CA TRP A 145 -8.35 -5.46 -8.36
C TRP A 145 -8.90 -6.59 -9.22
N SER A 146 -10.07 -7.11 -8.84
CA SER A 146 -10.83 -8.13 -9.57
C SER A 146 -12.31 -7.80 -9.52
N ASN A 147 -13.04 -8.00 -10.63
CA ASN A 147 -14.50 -7.89 -10.62
C ASN A 147 -15.22 -9.15 -10.09
N GLU A 148 -14.48 -10.13 -9.56
CA GLU A 148 -14.96 -11.35 -8.88
C GLU A 148 -15.97 -12.19 -9.67
N ARG A 149 -15.96 -12.13 -11.02
CA ARG A 149 -16.83 -12.94 -11.89
C ARG A 149 -16.15 -14.27 -12.25
N ASP A 150 -16.90 -15.24 -12.78
CA ASP A 150 -16.36 -16.54 -13.23
C ASP A 150 -15.17 -16.40 -14.19
N ASN A 151 -15.23 -15.44 -15.11
CA ASN A 151 -14.12 -15.01 -15.96
C ASN A 151 -13.71 -13.60 -15.55
N PRO A 152 -12.85 -13.43 -14.54
CA PRO A 152 -12.62 -12.15 -13.93
C PRO A 152 -11.84 -11.19 -14.84
N THR A 153 -12.27 -9.94 -14.83
CA THR A 153 -11.40 -8.84 -15.27
C THR A 153 -10.50 -8.47 -14.10
N LEU A 154 -9.20 -8.49 -14.35
CA LEU A 154 -8.17 -8.14 -13.38
C LEU A 154 -7.47 -6.86 -13.85
N GLU A 155 -7.29 -5.91 -12.94
CA GLU A 155 -6.64 -4.63 -13.22
C GLU A 155 -5.68 -4.23 -12.09
N ARG A 156 -4.62 -3.50 -12.46
CA ARG A 156 -3.71 -2.88 -11.51
C ARG A 156 -4.11 -1.43 -11.32
N LEU A 157 -4.99 -1.17 -10.36
CA LEU A 157 -5.58 0.15 -10.08
C LEU A 157 -4.95 0.80 -8.84
N ASP A 158 -4.61 -0.01 -7.84
CA ASP A 158 -3.93 0.44 -6.64
C ASP A 158 -2.43 0.53 -6.88
N ARG A 159 -1.85 1.70 -6.67
CA ARG A 159 -0.46 2.00 -7.00
C ARG A 159 0.18 2.92 -5.97
N VAL A 160 1.49 2.91 -5.97
CA VAL A 160 2.31 3.89 -5.27
C VAL A 160 3.29 4.47 -6.28
N PHE A 161 3.29 5.77 -6.39
CA PHE A 161 4.27 6.53 -7.16
C PHE A 161 5.05 7.44 -6.24
N ALA A 162 6.30 7.71 -6.56
CA ALA A 162 7.15 8.62 -5.81
C ALA A 162 8.05 9.44 -6.73
N SER A 163 8.50 10.60 -6.25
CA SER A 163 9.50 11.42 -6.91
C SER A 163 10.92 10.90 -6.64
N GLU A 164 11.88 11.32 -7.43
CA GLU A 164 13.29 10.91 -7.34
C GLU A 164 13.90 11.22 -5.96
N GLU A 165 13.52 12.35 -5.36
CA GLU A 165 13.98 12.76 -4.03
C GLU A 165 13.54 11.75 -2.96
N TRP A 166 12.33 11.21 -3.10
CA TRP A 166 11.83 10.18 -2.18
C TRP A 166 12.58 8.86 -2.35
N PHE A 167 12.85 8.43 -3.59
CA PHE A 167 13.64 7.22 -3.85
C PHE A 167 15.05 7.35 -3.29
N SER A 168 15.65 8.53 -3.40
CA SER A 168 16.97 8.83 -2.84
C SER A 168 16.99 8.74 -1.31
N ALA A 169 15.93 9.20 -0.64
CA ALA A 169 15.79 9.13 0.82
C ALA A 169 15.50 7.71 1.33
N PHE A 170 14.82 6.86 0.53
CA PHE A 170 14.39 5.52 0.91
C PHE A 170 14.80 4.46 -0.13
N PRO A 171 16.10 4.24 -0.38
CA PRO A 171 16.57 3.30 -1.42
C PRO A 171 16.18 1.84 -1.14
N ASP A 172 16.03 1.46 0.13
CA ASP A 172 15.70 0.10 0.57
C ASP A 172 14.20 -0.14 0.75
N HIS A 173 13.34 0.68 0.11
CA HIS A 173 11.90 0.51 0.18
C HIS A 173 11.41 -0.81 -0.43
N GLU A 174 10.31 -1.32 0.06
CA GLU A 174 9.64 -2.50 -0.48
C GLU A 174 8.13 -2.31 -0.51
N LEU A 175 7.51 -2.43 -1.69
CA LEU A 175 6.07 -2.45 -1.85
C LEU A 175 5.58 -3.87 -2.11
N SER A 176 4.64 -4.35 -1.30
CA SER A 176 4.05 -5.69 -1.45
C SER A 176 2.53 -5.66 -1.36
N ALA A 177 1.87 -6.55 -2.09
CA ALA A 177 0.44 -6.77 -1.95
C ALA A 177 0.16 -7.83 -0.89
N LEU A 178 -0.84 -7.59 -0.06
CA LEU A 178 -1.32 -8.53 0.94
C LEU A 178 -2.54 -9.28 0.42
N ALA A 179 -2.79 -10.47 0.98
CA ALA A 179 -4.04 -11.19 0.74
C ALA A 179 -5.19 -10.45 1.43
N SER A 180 -6.37 -10.46 0.80
CA SER A 180 -7.63 -9.99 1.37
C SER A 180 -8.72 -10.99 1.03
N GLU A 181 -9.51 -11.38 2.01
CA GLU A 181 -10.70 -12.23 1.84
C GLU A 181 -11.99 -11.42 1.80
N CYS A 182 -11.92 -10.13 2.12
CA CYS A 182 -13.09 -9.27 2.33
C CYS A 182 -13.20 -8.12 1.32
N SER A 183 -12.35 -8.07 0.28
CA SER A 183 -12.31 -6.96 -0.67
C SER A 183 -11.87 -7.43 -2.04
N ASP A 184 -12.51 -6.92 -3.07
CA ASP A 184 -12.14 -7.02 -4.48
C ASP A 184 -10.80 -6.33 -4.82
N HIS A 185 -10.24 -5.57 -3.86
CA HIS A 185 -8.92 -4.96 -3.94
C HIS A 185 -7.92 -5.63 -2.99
N ALA A 186 -6.67 -5.73 -3.43
CA ALA A 186 -5.55 -6.18 -2.60
C ALA A 186 -4.97 -5.02 -1.79
N PRO A 187 -4.89 -5.13 -0.45
CA PRO A 187 -4.18 -4.14 0.36
C PRO A 187 -2.70 -4.08 0.00
N LEU A 188 -2.14 -2.88 -0.05
CA LEU A 188 -0.72 -2.66 -0.29
C LEU A 188 0.00 -2.37 1.02
N LEU A 189 1.24 -2.85 1.14
CA LEU A 189 2.13 -2.59 2.26
C LEU A 189 3.44 -2.02 1.75
N LEU A 190 3.74 -0.78 2.12
CA LEU A 190 5.02 -0.12 1.87
C LEU A 190 5.89 -0.20 3.12
N ARG A 191 7.07 -0.77 2.98
CA ARG A 191 8.15 -0.72 3.97
C ARG A 191 9.19 0.27 3.49
N ILE A 192 9.62 1.19 4.35
CA ILE A 192 10.61 2.23 4.04
C ILE A 192 11.93 2.05 4.80
N ASP A 193 11.98 1.05 5.68
CA ASP A 193 13.16 0.66 6.45
C ASP A 193 13.46 -0.82 6.26
N SER A 194 14.67 -1.12 5.79
CA SER A 194 15.21 -2.49 5.74
C SER A 194 15.67 -3.01 7.10
N VAL A 195 15.61 -2.20 8.16
CA VAL A 195 16.05 -2.56 9.53
C VAL A 195 14.98 -3.37 10.30
N LEU A 196 14.09 -4.07 9.62
CA LEU A 196 13.52 -5.25 10.23
C LEU A 196 14.51 -6.39 10.03
N PRO A 197 14.99 -7.04 11.11
CA PRO A 197 15.73 -8.27 10.93
C PRO A 197 14.92 -9.12 9.95
N HIS A 198 15.58 -9.65 8.93
CA HIS A 198 14.97 -10.62 8.05
C HIS A 198 14.29 -11.65 8.96
N CYS A 199 13.00 -11.52 9.19
CA CYS A 199 12.22 -12.61 9.73
C CYS A 199 12.41 -13.70 8.69
N LYS A 200 13.33 -14.61 8.97
CA LYS A 200 13.51 -15.80 8.17
C LYS A 200 12.13 -16.44 8.14
N ARG A 201 11.40 -16.25 7.02
CA ARG A 201 10.10 -16.87 6.88
C ARG A 201 10.36 -18.37 6.94
N PHE A 202 9.87 -19.01 7.96
CA PHE A 202 9.88 -20.46 8.02
C PHE A 202 9.09 -20.95 6.81
N ARG A 203 9.77 -21.67 5.92
CA ARG A 203 9.14 -22.37 4.81
C ARG A 203 9.22 -23.85 5.14
N PHE A 204 8.07 -24.49 5.30
CA PHE A 204 7.99 -25.92 5.39
C PHE A 204 8.22 -26.52 3.99
N GLU A 205 9.26 -27.35 3.85
CA GLU A 205 9.53 -28.03 2.59
C GLU A 205 8.89 -29.42 2.62
N ASN A 206 8.09 -29.75 1.61
CA ASN A 206 7.30 -30.99 1.53
C ASN A 206 8.14 -32.28 1.59
N PHE A 207 9.44 -32.22 1.37
CA PHE A 207 10.33 -33.39 1.49
C PHE A 207 10.84 -33.62 2.93
N TRP A 208 10.78 -32.66 3.85
CA TRP A 208 11.29 -32.80 5.21
C TRP A 208 10.74 -33.99 5.97
N PRO A 209 9.42 -34.33 5.91
CA PRO A 209 8.89 -35.53 6.55
C PRO A 209 9.49 -36.84 6.03
N LYS A 210 10.10 -36.79 4.84
CA LYS A 210 10.76 -37.97 4.23
C LYS A 210 12.24 -38.11 4.62
N CYS A 211 12.80 -37.10 5.31
CA CYS A 211 14.17 -37.15 5.80
C CYS A 211 14.25 -37.98 7.09
N GLY A 212 15.25 -38.87 7.16
CA GLY A 212 15.53 -39.62 8.36
C GLY A 212 15.82 -38.69 9.54
N GLY A 213 15.21 -38.92 10.71
CA GLY A 213 15.39 -38.11 11.91
C GLY A 213 14.48 -36.88 12.00
N TYR A 214 13.69 -36.54 10.97
CA TYR A 214 12.82 -35.37 10.99
C TYR A 214 11.87 -35.33 12.20
N LEU A 215 11.14 -36.42 12.44
CA LEU A 215 10.19 -36.51 13.56
C LEU A 215 10.88 -36.34 14.91
N GLN A 216 12.09 -36.89 15.08
CA GLN A 216 12.87 -36.75 16.29
C GLN A 216 13.25 -35.29 16.54
N VAL A 217 13.76 -34.58 15.53
CA VAL A 217 14.12 -33.15 15.63
C VAL A 217 12.90 -32.31 15.99
N VAL A 218 11.74 -32.58 15.37
CA VAL A 218 10.49 -31.87 15.67
C VAL A 218 10.05 -32.12 17.09
N GLN A 219 10.09 -33.38 17.58
CA GLN A 219 9.71 -33.73 18.96
C GLN A 219 10.65 -33.09 19.98
N GLU A 220 11.95 -33.15 19.75
CA GLU A 220 12.96 -32.53 20.63
C GLU A 220 12.75 -31.00 20.70
N ALA A 221 12.54 -30.34 19.56
CA ALA A 221 12.27 -28.91 19.51
C ALA A 221 10.95 -28.51 20.19
N TRP A 222 9.91 -29.35 20.07
CA TRP A 222 8.59 -29.11 20.68
C TRP A 222 8.63 -29.27 22.20
N ASN A 223 9.44 -30.21 22.71
CA ASN A 223 9.58 -30.49 24.12
C ASN A 223 10.67 -29.67 24.83
N SER A 224 11.48 -28.92 24.06
CA SER A 224 12.49 -28.02 24.62
C SER A 224 11.84 -26.76 25.19
N PRO A 225 12.11 -26.36 26.46
CA PRO A 225 11.68 -25.08 26.97
C PRO A 225 12.36 -23.98 26.14
N LEU A 226 11.57 -23.14 25.44
CA LEU A 226 12.08 -22.04 24.64
C LEU A 226 12.70 -20.96 25.52
N PRO A 227 14.01 -20.68 25.44
CA PRO A 227 14.71 -19.80 26.38
C PRO A 227 14.37 -18.31 26.23
N TRP A 228 13.43 -17.93 25.38
CA TRP A 228 13.12 -16.52 25.05
C TRP A 228 11.63 -16.24 24.78
N TRP A 229 10.72 -17.14 25.17
CA TRP A 229 9.28 -16.87 25.10
C TRP A 229 8.88 -16.05 26.35
N PRO A 230 8.29 -14.84 26.19
CA PRO A 230 7.73 -14.12 27.34
C PRO A 230 6.62 -14.95 27.95
N SER A 231 6.63 -15.09 29.27
CA SER A 231 5.72 -15.95 30.06
C SER A 231 4.27 -15.40 30.15
N GLU A 232 3.88 -14.48 29.28
CA GLU A 232 2.53 -13.88 29.23
C GLU A 232 1.98 -13.89 27.81
N VAL A 233 1.68 -15.09 27.32
CA VAL A 233 0.66 -15.24 26.28
C VAL A 233 -0.33 -16.25 26.83
N ASP A 234 -1.45 -15.72 27.35
CA ASP A 234 -2.62 -16.51 27.68
C ASP A 234 -2.97 -17.41 26.50
N ALA A 235 -3.10 -18.69 26.80
CA ALA A 235 -3.46 -19.72 25.84
C ALA A 235 -4.72 -19.30 25.08
N PHE A 236 -4.59 -19.11 23.78
CA PHE A 236 -5.74 -19.11 22.88
C PHE A 236 -6.40 -20.49 23.00
N GLN A 237 -7.46 -20.58 23.80
CA GLN A 237 -8.41 -21.67 23.68
C GLN A 237 -9.17 -21.46 22.36
N VAL A 238 -8.84 -22.29 21.40
CA VAL A 238 -9.68 -22.48 20.21
C VAL A 238 -10.84 -23.39 20.63
N PRO A 239 -12.11 -23.00 20.38
CA PRO A 239 -13.25 -23.85 20.64
C PRO A 239 -13.30 -25.02 19.65
#